data_b0fd6a5da7f6a3504995e713b4024366
#
_entry.id   b0fd6a5da7f6a3504995e713b4024366
#
_cell.length_a   1.000
_cell.length_b   1.000
_cell.length_c   1.000
_cell.angle_alpha   90.00
_cell.angle_beta   90.00
_cell.angle_gamma   90.00
#
_symmetry.space_group_name_H-M   'P 1'
#
loop_
_entity.id
_entity.type
_entity.pdbx_description
1 polymer ?
#
loop_
_entity_poly.entity_id
_entity_poly.type
_entity_poly.pdbx_seq_one_letter_code
_entity_poly.pdbx_strand_id
1 'polypeptide(L)'
;MRIDLHSHAIPRSIVAAIEADTEGFAAQVEGADGNRRMRHQQGYVYPLFDEFVDPAAKLAAMDRKGLDMSVVCTAPPMFYYWASVELAARAARLVNDGIAEFVAAAPDRLRGMASVPMQHPELAIAELERAVREHGFKAVEIGTTIEGVQLADPRFRPFLRRARDLDVLVFIHPYYVGSKAGLEDYYLTNLAGNPFDTTVAIANLIFSGALDELKGLKMLAAHGGGYLPYQIGRLVHGQKVREEPRVATTTSPKDLLRSLYFDTVVFDSQALRYLVDVVGAGHVCLGTDAPFDMGDETPLDSLAAVEGLSPAERDEIGARNALMLLGEA
;
A
#
# COMPACT_ATOMS: atom_id res chain seq x y z
N MET A 1 -19.63 -5.15 -9.83
CA MET A 1 -18.33 -5.64 -9.41
C MET A 1 -17.85 -4.83 -8.22
N ARG A 2 -17.13 -5.46 -7.28
CA ARG A 2 -16.49 -4.83 -6.10
C ARG A 2 -15.07 -5.34 -6.00
N ILE A 3 -14.09 -4.43 -6.05
CA ILE A 3 -12.66 -4.75 -6.14
C ILE A 3 -11.95 -4.13 -4.95
N ASP A 4 -11.38 -4.98 -4.12
CA ASP A 4 -10.51 -4.59 -3.02
C ASP A 4 -9.09 -4.36 -3.55
N LEU A 5 -8.62 -3.10 -3.53
CA LEU A 5 -7.31 -2.71 -4.04
C LEU A 5 -6.24 -2.63 -2.93
N HIS A 6 -6.60 -2.90 -1.69
CA HIS A 6 -5.71 -2.89 -0.52
C HIS A 6 -5.94 -4.13 0.34
N SER A 7 -5.16 -5.18 0.11
CA SER A 7 -5.26 -6.45 0.82
C SER A 7 -3.92 -7.17 0.83
N HIS A 8 -3.69 -8.02 1.84
CA HIS A 8 -2.38 -8.63 2.09
C HIS A 8 -2.41 -10.15 2.01
N ALA A 9 -1.24 -10.73 1.63
CA ALA A 9 -0.98 -12.15 1.67
C ALA A 9 0.49 -12.43 2.04
N ILE A 10 0.71 -13.55 2.73
CA ILE A 10 2.03 -14.12 3.03
C ILE A 10 1.94 -15.60 2.64
N PRO A 11 2.12 -15.92 1.36
CA PRO A 11 1.94 -17.28 0.84
C PRO A 11 2.71 -18.35 1.60
N ARG A 12 2.21 -19.58 1.56
CA ARG A 12 2.81 -20.74 2.27
C ARG A 12 4.25 -21.00 1.88
N SER A 13 4.61 -20.75 0.62
CA SER A 13 5.99 -20.87 0.13
C SER A 13 6.95 -19.95 0.88
N ILE A 14 6.51 -18.71 1.20
CA ILE A 14 7.30 -17.76 1.99
C ILE A 14 7.47 -18.26 3.43
N VAL A 15 6.37 -18.70 4.05
CA VAL A 15 6.39 -19.23 5.42
C VAL A 15 7.31 -20.44 5.49
N ALA A 16 7.19 -21.40 4.56
CA ALA A 16 8.03 -22.59 4.51
C ALA A 16 9.53 -22.26 4.29
N ALA A 17 9.84 -21.28 3.47
CA ALA A 17 11.21 -20.85 3.26
C ALA A 17 11.83 -20.23 4.54
N ILE A 18 11.06 -19.44 5.29
CA ILE A 18 11.49 -18.87 6.56
C ILE A 18 11.67 -19.98 7.62
N GLU A 19 10.77 -20.94 7.70
CA GLU A 19 10.90 -22.09 8.61
C GLU A 19 12.13 -22.96 8.31
N ALA A 20 12.49 -23.07 7.03
CA ALA A 20 13.67 -23.83 6.61
C ALA A 20 15.00 -23.09 6.85
N ASP A 21 14.98 -21.75 6.92
CA ASP A 21 16.19 -20.92 7.04
C ASP A 21 15.89 -19.65 7.86
N THR A 22 15.62 -19.84 9.15
CA THR A 22 15.24 -18.75 10.07
C THR A 22 16.36 -17.71 10.24
N GLU A 23 17.62 -18.14 10.25
CA GLU A 23 18.77 -17.24 10.36
C GLU A 23 18.96 -16.45 9.07
N GLY A 24 18.88 -17.10 7.91
CA GLY A 24 19.06 -16.48 6.60
C GLY A 24 17.96 -15.50 6.23
N PHE A 25 16.75 -15.64 6.77
CA PHE A 25 15.65 -14.67 6.62
C PHE A 25 15.51 -13.71 7.81
N ALA A 26 16.28 -13.90 8.88
CA ALA A 26 16.19 -13.12 10.11
C ALA A 26 14.72 -13.01 10.62
N ALA A 27 13.98 -14.09 10.48
CA ALA A 27 12.58 -14.23 10.86
C ALA A 27 12.30 -15.67 11.27
N GLN A 28 11.29 -15.87 12.11
CA GLN A 28 10.87 -17.19 12.55
C GLN A 28 9.34 -17.27 12.66
N VAL A 29 8.80 -18.45 12.50
CA VAL A 29 7.39 -18.74 12.71
C VAL A 29 7.25 -19.43 14.06
N GLU A 30 6.43 -18.85 14.95
CA GLU A 30 6.17 -19.33 16.31
C GLU A 30 4.73 -19.81 16.44
N GLY A 31 4.48 -20.68 17.42
CA GLY A 31 3.15 -21.17 17.75
C GLY A 31 2.75 -22.42 16.96
N ALA A 32 1.51 -22.87 17.18
CA ALA A 32 0.91 -24.02 16.53
C ALA A 32 -0.32 -23.60 15.70
N ASP A 33 -0.92 -24.55 14.99
CA ASP A 33 -2.09 -24.31 14.15
C ASP A 33 -3.19 -23.53 14.89
N GLY A 34 -3.70 -22.50 14.23
CA GLY A 34 -4.68 -21.56 14.76
C GLY A 34 -4.11 -20.43 15.66
N ASN A 35 -2.81 -20.45 15.98
CA ASN A 35 -2.14 -19.37 16.75
C ASN A 35 -0.69 -19.17 16.29
N ARG A 36 -0.45 -19.26 14.98
CA ARG A 36 0.88 -19.01 14.41
C ARG A 36 1.15 -17.53 14.31
N ARG A 37 2.41 -17.15 14.51
CA ARG A 37 2.88 -15.76 14.41
C ARG A 37 4.20 -15.71 13.65
N MET A 38 4.38 -14.67 12.86
CA MET A 38 5.69 -14.32 12.29
C MET A 38 6.38 -13.36 13.25
N ARG A 39 7.65 -13.65 13.58
CA ARG A 39 8.50 -12.74 14.35
C ARG A 39 9.75 -12.43 13.54
N HIS A 40 10.01 -11.15 13.30
CA HIS A 40 11.25 -10.67 12.71
C HIS A 40 12.29 -10.28 13.78
N GLN A 41 13.56 -10.40 13.48
CA GLN A 41 14.63 -10.01 14.39
C GLN A 41 14.60 -8.52 14.76
N GLN A 42 13.98 -7.66 13.93
CA GLN A 42 13.72 -6.24 14.21
C GLN A 42 12.63 -6.01 15.26
N GLY A 43 12.00 -7.07 15.74
CA GLY A 43 10.99 -7.02 16.79
C GLY A 43 9.55 -6.94 16.29
N TYR A 44 9.30 -6.96 14.99
CA TYR A 44 7.94 -7.06 14.45
C TYR A 44 7.35 -8.44 14.74
N VAL A 45 6.14 -8.45 15.29
CA VAL A 45 5.39 -9.68 15.55
C VAL A 45 3.95 -9.47 15.09
N TYR A 46 3.46 -10.37 14.25
CA TYR A 46 2.08 -10.32 13.78
C TYR A 46 1.52 -11.74 13.59
N PRO A 47 0.21 -11.93 13.75
CA PRO A 47 -0.42 -13.23 13.56
C PRO A 47 -0.37 -13.65 12.09
N LEU A 48 -0.25 -14.95 11.85
CA LEU A 48 -0.42 -15.57 10.53
C LEU A 48 -1.83 -16.18 10.47
N PHE A 49 -2.82 -15.38 10.12
CA PHE A 49 -4.17 -15.85 9.85
C PHE A 49 -4.21 -16.72 8.60
N ASP A 50 -5.17 -17.63 8.52
CA ASP A 50 -5.33 -18.51 7.35
C ASP A 50 -5.50 -17.68 6.06
N GLU A 51 -6.16 -16.54 6.11
CA GLU A 51 -6.32 -15.63 4.97
C GLU A 51 -5.01 -15.09 4.40
N PHE A 52 -3.94 -14.98 5.20
CA PHE A 52 -2.62 -14.61 4.68
C PHE A 52 -2.00 -15.70 3.84
N VAL A 53 -2.20 -16.97 4.22
CA VAL A 53 -1.38 -18.08 3.73
C VAL A 53 -2.12 -19.04 2.79
N ASP A 54 -3.47 -19.00 2.79
CA ASP A 54 -4.31 -19.92 2.03
C ASP A 54 -5.27 -19.16 1.08
N PRO A 55 -5.13 -19.34 -0.24
CA PRO A 55 -6.05 -18.72 -1.20
C PRO A 55 -7.51 -19.12 -0.98
N ALA A 56 -7.80 -20.35 -0.52
CA ALA A 56 -9.17 -20.77 -0.25
C ALA A 56 -9.79 -20.00 0.93
N ALA A 57 -9.03 -19.79 2.00
CA ALA A 57 -9.44 -18.95 3.12
C ALA A 57 -9.67 -17.49 2.68
N LYS A 58 -8.77 -16.95 1.85
CA LYS A 58 -8.90 -15.61 1.27
C LYS A 58 -10.18 -15.46 0.46
N LEU A 59 -10.46 -16.40 -0.45
CA LEU A 59 -11.67 -16.40 -1.25
C LEU A 59 -12.95 -16.47 -0.40
N ALA A 60 -12.96 -17.34 0.63
CA ALA A 60 -14.08 -17.43 1.55
C ALA A 60 -14.31 -16.12 2.33
N ALA A 61 -13.24 -15.40 2.71
CA ALA A 61 -13.35 -14.11 3.34
C ALA A 61 -13.85 -13.03 2.37
N MET A 62 -13.37 -13.03 1.13
CA MET A 62 -13.90 -12.15 0.08
C MET A 62 -15.40 -12.36 -0.14
N ASP A 63 -15.85 -13.62 -0.18
CA ASP A 63 -17.28 -13.94 -0.33
C ASP A 63 -18.11 -13.39 0.85
N ARG A 64 -17.63 -13.52 2.08
CA ARG A 64 -18.28 -12.92 3.26
C ARG A 64 -18.37 -11.39 3.19
N LYS A 65 -17.34 -10.73 2.64
CA LYS A 65 -17.25 -9.28 2.47
C LYS A 65 -17.98 -8.78 1.21
N GLY A 66 -18.50 -9.68 0.35
CA GLY A 66 -19.18 -9.35 -0.90
C GLY A 66 -18.24 -8.80 -1.99
N LEU A 67 -16.97 -9.22 -1.96
CA LEU A 67 -15.94 -8.78 -2.89
C LEU A 67 -15.83 -9.74 -4.08
N ASP A 68 -15.80 -9.21 -5.29
CA ASP A 68 -15.64 -9.98 -6.52
C ASP A 68 -14.16 -10.26 -6.83
N MET A 69 -13.29 -9.29 -6.54
CA MET A 69 -11.83 -9.37 -6.79
C MET A 69 -11.07 -8.73 -5.63
N SER A 70 -9.87 -9.24 -5.35
CA SER A 70 -8.92 -8.61 -4.43
C SER A 70 -7.53 -8.57 -5.05
N VAL A 71 -6.85 -7.43 -4.87
CA VAL A 71 -5.46 -7.24 -5.26
C VAL A 71 -4.61 -7.41 -4.01
N VAL A 72 -3.78 -8.45 -3.99
CA VAL A 72 -3.00 -8.81 -2.80
C VAL A 72 -1.57 -8.34 -2.92
N CYS A 73 -1.08 -7.69 -1.87
CA CYS A 73 0.32 -7.36 -1.67
C CYS A 73 0.87 -8.11 -0.44
N THR A 74 2.16 -8.00 -0.19
CA THR A 74 2.74 -8.62 1.01
C THR A 74 2.42 -7.79 2.27
N ALA A 75 2.62 -8.36 3.45
CA ALA A 75 2.57 -7.56 4.68
C ALA A 75 3.81 -6.64 4.78
N PRO A 76 3.69 -5.37 5.20
CA PRO A 76 4.80 -4.41 5.24
C PRO A 76 6.07 -4.89 5.96
N PRO A 77 6.03 -5.68 7.06
CA PRO A 77 7.23 -6.25 7.65
C PRO A 77 8.05 -7.14 6.71
N MET A 78 7.46 -7.59 5.59
CA MET A 78 8.15 -8.39 4.56
C MET A 78 8.89 -7.55 3.52
N PHE A 79 8.94 -6.23 3.62
CA PHE A 79 9.73 -5.37 2.72
C PHE A 79 11.24 -5.58 2.85
N TYR A 80 11.73 -6.02 4.00
CA TYR A 80 13.15 -6.27 4.25
C TYR A 80 14.06 -5.09 3.92
N TYR A 81 13.60 -3.83 4.08
CA TYR A 81 14.41 -2.64 3.74
C TYR A 81 15.66 -2.49 4.60
N TRP A 82 15.65 -3.02 5.82
CA TRP A 82 16.77 -3.06 6.73
C TRP A 82 17.85 -4.11 6.35
N ALA A 83 17.54 -5.02 5.40
CA ALA A 83 18.37 -6.19 5.12
C ALA A 83 19.56 -5.86 4.21
N SER A 84 20.56 -6.75 4.20
CA SER A 84 21.65 -6.70 3.23
C SER A 84 21.11 -6.81 1.79
N VAL A 85 21.94 -6.42 0.83
CA VAL A 85 21.63 -6.50 -0.61
C VAL A 85 21.13 -7.90 -1.00
N GLU A 86 21.87 -8.92 -0.56
CA GLU A 86 21.59 -10.33 -0.91
C GLU A 86 20.28 -10.80 -0.29
N LEU A 87 20.06 -10.49 0.98
CA LEU A 87 18.81 -10.89 1.66
C LEU A 87 17.61 -10.13 1.11
N ALA A 88 17.73 -8.83 0.87
CA ALA A 88 16.65 -8.02 0.32
C ALA A 88 16.23 -8.50 -1.08
N ALA A 89 17.19 -8.78 -1.96
CA ALA A 89 16.90 -9.33 -3.30
C ALA A 89 16.28 -10.72 -3.23
N ARG A 90 16.79 -11.60 -2.35
CA ARG A 90 16.25 -12.95 -2.12
C ARG A 90 14.82 -12.90 -1.59
N ALA A 91 14.57 -12.04 -0.60
CA ALA A 91 13.25 -11.89 0.03
C ALA A 91 12.22 -11.32 -0.97
N ALA A 92 12.56 -10.25 -1.71
CA ALA A 92 11.67 -9.67 -2.70
C ALA A 92 11.29 -10.69 -3.79
N ARG A 93 12.27 -11.45 -4.30
CA ARG A 93 12.01 -12.50 -5.28
C ARG A 93 11.09 -13.60 -4.73
N LEU A 94 11.37 -14.10 -3.53
CA LEU A 94 10.54 -15.11 -2.86
C LEU A 94 9.11 -14.62 -2.66
N VAL A 95 8.95 -13.37 -2.21
CA VAL A 95 7.64 -12.73 -2.03
C VAL A 95 6.87 -12.69 -3.35
N ASN A 96 7.49 -12.21 -4.42
CA ASN A 96 6.81 -12.08 -5.72
C ASN A 96 6.45 -13.44 -6.32
N ASP A 97 7.34 -14.43 -6.26
CA ASP A 97 7.06 -15.78 -6.73
C ASP A 97 5.92 -16.42 -5.92
N GLY A 98 5.92 -16.25 -4.58
CA GLY A 98 4.85 -16.73 -3.71
C GLY A 98 3.51 -16.04 -3.94
N ILE A 99 3.49 -14.71 -4.15
CA ILE A 99 2.25 -13.98 -4.52
C ILE A 99 1.74 -14.48 -5.88
N ALA A 100 2.62 -14.74 -6.85
CA ALA A 100 2.20 -15.28 -8.14
C ALA A 100 1.55 -16.68 -8.00
N GLU A 101 2.11 -17.56 -7.17
CA GLU A 101 1.51 -18.85 -6.83
C GLU A 101 0.13 -18.68 -6.16
N PHE A 102 0.03 -17.75 -5.22
CA PHE A 102 -1.20 -17.48 -4.48
C PHE A 102 -2.33 -17.02 -5.40
N VAL A 103 -2.05 -16.07 -6.30
CA VAL A 103 -3.08 -15.55 -7.22
C VAL A 103 -3.43 -16.53 -8.33
N ALA A 104 -2.51 -17.42 -8.70
CA ALA A 104 -2.76 -18.47 -9.69
C ALA A 104 -3.84 -19.48 -9.26
N ALA A 105 -4.13 -19.58 -7.95
CA ALA A 105 -5.20 -20.42 -7.42
C ALA A 105 -6.61 -19.94 -7.84
N ALA A 106 -6.78 -18.64 -8.12
CA ALA A 106 -8.05 -18.05 -8.56
C ALA A 106 -7.80 -16.81 -9.44
N PRO A 107 -7.28 -16.96 -10.66
CA PRO A 107 -6.83 -15.83 -11.49
C PRO A 107 -7.98 -14.89 -11.92
N ASP A 108 -9.23 -15.33 -11.86
CA ASP A 108 -10.40 -14.49 -12.12
C ASP A 108 -10.78 -13.60 -10.93
N ARG A 109 -10.29 -13.94 -9.71
CA ARG A 109 -10.66 -13.30 -8.45
C ARG A 109 -9.50 -12.60 -7.75
N LEU A 110 -8.25 -12.95 -8.06
CA LEU A 110 -7.06 -12.46 -7.38
C LEU A 110 -6.10 -11.80 -8.38
N ARG A 111 -5.48 -10.71 -7.95
CA ARG A 111 -4.35 -10.05 -8.62
C ARG A 111 -3.23 -9.85 -7.62
N GLY A 112 -1.98 -9.80 -8.10
CA GLY A 112 -0.81 -9.58 -7.27
C GLY A 112 -0.21 -8.19 -7.45
N MET A 113 0.32 -7.65 -6.35
CA MET A 113 1.27 -6.53 -6.36
C MET A 113 2.67 -7.06 -6.11
N ALA A 114 3.65 -6.48 -6.79
CA ALA A 114 5.06 -6.76 -6.54
C ALA A 114 5.53 -6.16 -5.22
N SER A 115 6.56 -6.76 -4.64
CA SER A 115 7.40 -6.18 -3.59
C SER A 115 8.82 -6.04 -4.14
N VAL A 116 9.54 -4.97 -3.76
CA VAL A 116 10.85 -4.64 -4.33
C VAL A 116 11.81 -4.11 -3.26
N PRO A 117 13.13 -4.37 -3.37
CA PRO A 117 14.13 -3.94 -2.40
C PRO A 117 14.48 -2.45 -2.60
N MET A 118 13.57 -1.54 -2.18
CA MET A 118 13.69 -0.09 -2.45
C MET A 118 14.95 0.57 -1.92
N GLN A 119 15.59 0.01 -0.87
CA GLN A 119 16.89 0.50 -0.38
C GLN A 119 18.01 0.37 -1.42
N HIS A 120 17.77 -0.44 -2.48
CA HIS A 120 18.67 -0.63 -3.64
C HIS A 120 17.89 -0.35 -4.93
N PRO A 121 17.73 0.92 -5.36
CA PRO A 121 16.83 1.29 -6.45
C PRO A 121 17.07 0.56 -7.79
N GLU A 122 18.33 0.22 -8.10
CA GLU A 122 18.65 -0.54 -9.32
C GLU A 122 18.11 -1.99 -9.25
N LEU A 123 18.24 -2.64 -8.10
CA LEU A 123 17.67 -3.97 -7.87
C LEU A 123 16.14 -3.91 -7.81
N ALA A 124 15.58 -2.84 -7.23
CA ALA A 124 14.14 -2.62 -7.22
C ALA A 124 13.57 -2.50 -8.64
N ILE A 125 14.25 -1.79 -9.52
CA ILE A 125 13.87 -1.69 -10.95
C ILE A 125 13.93 -3.07 -11.61
N ALA A 126 15.03 -3.79 -11.44
CA ALA A 126 15.22 -5.12 -12.04
C ALA A 126 14.14 -6.11 -11.57
N GLU A 127 13.82 -6.12 -10.29
CA GLU A 127 12.79 -7.01 -9.73
C GLU A 127 11.37 -6.58 -10.15
N LEU A 128 11.07 -5.28 -10.23
CA LEU A 128 9.81 -4.79 -10.79
C LEU A 128 9.63 -5.25 -12.24
N GLU A 129 10.66 -5.08 -13.08
CA GLU A 129 10.62 -5.53 -14.47
C GLU A 129 10.40 -7.05 -14.58
N ARG A 130 11.04 -7.82 -13.70
CA ARG A 130 10.85 -9.27 -13.63
C ARG A 130 9.41 -9.62 -13.26
N ALA A 131 8.88 -9.01 -12.20
CA ALA A 131 7.53 -9.27 -11.71
C ALA A 131 6.46 -8.92 -12.77
N VAL A 132 6.64 -7.82 -13.49
CA VAL A 132 5.76 -7.45 -14.61
C VAL A 132 5.87 -8.46 -15.76
N ARG A 133 7.09 -8.85 -16.16
CA ARG A 133 7.31 -9.72 -17.31
C ARG A 133 6.92 -11.18 -17.04
N GLU A 134 7.28 -11.71 -15.86
CA GLU A 134 7.13 -13.13 -15.53
C GLU A 134 5.79 -13.45 -14.88
N HIS A 135 5.27 -12.52 -14.06
CA HIS A 135 4.03 -12.73 -13.30
C HIS A 135 2.86 -11.87 -13.79
N GLY A 136 3.10 -10.92 -14.70
CA GLY A 136 2.06 -10.05 -15.23
C GLY A 136 1.54 -9.02 -14.22
N PHE A 137 2.27 -8.74 -13.14
CA PHE A 137 1.83 -7.79 -12.11
C PHE A 137 1.66 -6.39 -12.68
N LYS A 138 0.56 -5.73 -12.28
CA LYS A 138 0.18 -4.38 -12.69
C LYS A 138 0.30 -3.36 -11.56
N ALA A 139 0.74 -3.80 -10.40
CA ALA A 139 0.94 -2.97 -9.23
C ALA A 139 2.19 -3.38 -8.45
N VAL A 140 2.75 -2.45 -7.70
CA VAL A 140 3.87 -2.65 -6.77
C VAL A 140 3.57 -1.93 -5.46
N GLU A 141 3.78 -2.61 -4.35
CA GLU A 141 3.69 -2.01 -3.01
C GLU A 141 5.07 -1.57 -2.55
N ILE A 142 5.16 -0.34 -2.03
CA ILE A 142 6.37 0.21 -1.42
C ILE A 142 6.04 0.93 -0.11
N GLY A 143 7.03 1.03 0.77
CA GLY A 143 6.91 1.79 2.02
C GLY A 143 6.82 3.31 1.79
N THR A 144 6.23 4.03 2.74
CA THR A 144 6.20 5.51 2.78
C THR A 144 7.59 6.11 2.98
N THR A 145 8.45 5.39 3.69
CA THR A 145 9.88 5.69 3.89
C THR A 145 10.71 4.43 3.69
N ILE A 146 11.95 4.60 3.27
CA ILE A 146 12.90 3.51 3.08
C ILE A 146 14.06 3.74 4.05
N GLU A 147 14.07 3.02 5.18
CA GLU A 147 15.07 3.17 6.25
C GLU A 147 15.26 4.64 6.66
N GLY A 148 14.14 5.34 6.89
CA GLY A 148 14.14 6.75 7.28
C GLY A 148 14.37 7.74 6.14
N VAL A 149 14.59 7.27 4.92
CA VAL A 149 14.71 8.13 3.74
C VAL A 149 13.36 8.30 3.07
N GLN A 150 12.94 9.54 2.85
CA GLN A 150 11.66 9.87 2.24
C GLN A 150 11.60 9.45 0.76
N LEU A 151 10.45 8.97 0.29
CA LEU A 151 10.23 8.62 -1.13
C LEU A 151 10.51 9.78 -2.11
N ALA A 152 10.45 11.00 -1.61
CA ALA A 152 10.79 12.20 -2.36
C ALA A 152 12.29 12.35 -2.67
N ASP A 153 13.16 11.59 -2.02
CA ASP A 153 14.61 11.62 -2.28
C ASP A 153 14.90 11.32 -3.76
N PRO A 154 15.79 12.10 -4.42
CA PRO A 154 16.12 11.89 -5.82
C PRO A 154 16.60 10.50 -6.19
N ARG A 155 17.17 9.73 -5.25
CA ARG A 155 17.62 8.34 -5.48
C ARG A 155 16.50 7.41 -5.92
N PHE A 156 15.24 7.68 -5.52
CA PHE A 156 14.08 6.85 -5.86
C PHE A 156 13.40 7.27 -7.17
N ARG A 157 13.76 8.43 -7.74
CA ARG A 157 13.19 8.92 -9.00
C ARG A 157 13.34 7.96 -10.18
N PRO A 158 14.49 7.29 -10.38
CA PRO A 158 14.62 6.30 -11.45
C PRO A 158 13.59 5.16 -11.34
N PHE A 159 13.37 4.64 -10.12
CA PHE A 159 12.37 3.61 -9.88
C PHE A 159 10.94 4.11 -10.19
N LEU A 160 10.56 5.28 -9.67
CA LEU A 160 9.23 5.85 -9.89
C LEU A 160 8.97 6.16 -11.38
N ARG A 161 9.98 6.65 -12.11
CA ARG A 161 9.91 6.81 -13.58
C ARG A 161 9.69 5.46 -14.25
N ARG A 162 10.43 4.42 -13.83
CA ARG A 162 10.29 3.11 -14.42
C ARG A 162 8.92 2.49 -14.17
N ALA A 163 8.36 2.63 -12.98
CA ALA A 163 7.00 2.21 -12.67
C ALA A 163 5.97 2.91 -13.57
N ARG A 164 6.11 4.24 -13.76
CA ARG A 164 5.28 5.01 -14.71
C ARG A 164 5.41 4.48 -16.15
N ASP A 165 6.62 4.26 -16.62
CA ASP A 165 6.90 3.84 -17.99
C ASP A 165 6.41 2.40 -18.28
N LEU A 166 6.27 1.58 -17.23
CA LEU A 166 5.66 0.26 -17.28
C LEU A 166 4.13 0.29 -17.07
N ASP A 167 3.56 1.47 -16.84
CA ASP A 167 2.13 1.68 -16.49
C ASP A 167 1.69 0.91 -15.23
N VAL A 168 2.60 0.75 -14.26
CA VAL A 168 2.38 0.03 -13.01
C VAL A 168 1.85 0.99 -11.94
N LEU A 169 0.80 0.57 -11.23
CA LEU A 169 0.31 1.26 -10.03
C LEU A 169 1.35 1.14 -8.91
N VAL A 170 1.72 2.27 -8.31
CA VAL A 170 2.55 2.29 -7.09
C VAL A 170 1.64 2.47 -5.89
N PHE A 171 1.53 1.46 -5.05
CA PHE A 171 0.82 1.51 -3.78
C PHE A 171 1.80 1.89 -2.67
N ILE A 172 1.54 3.03 -1.99
CA ILE A 172 2.35 3.52 -0.89
C ILE A 172 1.69 3.09 0.41
N HIS A 173 2.34 2.18 1.14
CA HIS A 173 1.84 1.66 2.40
C HIS A 173 2.76 2.08 3.57
N PRO A 174 2.22 2.55 4.69
CA PRO A 174 3.03 2.93 5.83
C PRO A 174 3.68 1.70 6.47
N TYR A 175 4.93 1.91 6.85
CA TYR A 175 5.74 0.99 7.61
C TYR A 175 6.50 1.84 8.62
N TYR A 176 5.79 2.26 9.69
CA TYR A 176 6.28 3.30 10.57
C TYR A 176 7.60 2.93 11.25
N VAL A 177 8.66 3.55 10.79
CA VAL A 177 10.02 3.39 11.31
C VAL A 177 10.55 4.66 12.01
N GLY A 178 9.71 5.67 12.15
CA GLY A 178 10.05 6.94 12.79
C GLY A 178 10.23 6.85 14.30
N SER A 179 10.35 8.01 14.95
CA SER A 179 10.40 8.08 16.41
C SER A 179 9.10 7.55 17.00
N LYS A 180 9.22 6.61 17.95
CA LYS A 180 8.07 6.08 18.69
C LYS A 180 7.75 6.89 19.94
N ALA A 181 8.45 8.00 20.19
CA ALA A 181 8.22 8.83 21.37
C ALA A 181 6.77 9.32 21.47
N GLY A 182 6.07 8.89 22.50
CA GLY A 182 4.64 9.15 22.69
C GLY A 182 3.70 8.23 21.91
N LEU A 183 4.21 7.20 21.24
CA LEU A 183 3.44 6.22 20.46
C LEU A 183 3.61 4.78 20.98
N GLU A 184 4.24 4.60 22.12
CA GLU A 184 4.58 3.30 22.68
C GLU A 184 3.36 2.56 23.22
N ASP A 185 2.43 3.30 23.81
CA ASP A 185 1.22 2.77 24.44
C ASP A 185 0.02 2.77 23.49
N TYR A 186 -1.04 2.03 23.85
CA TYR A 186 -2.36 2.05 23.21
C TYR A 186 -2.36 1.73 21.71
N TYR A 187 -1.39 1.01 21.25
CA TYR A 187 -1.23 0.70 19.81
C TYR A 187 -1.05 1.95 18.93
N LEU A 188 -0.64 3.09 19.51
CA LEU A 188 -0.54 4.37 18.80
C LEU A 188 0.47 4.37 17.65
N THR A 189 1.47 3.50 17.67
CA THR A 189 2.37 3.34 16.52
C THR A 189 1.59 3.00 15.25
N ASN A 190 0.55 2.15 15.35
CA ASN A 190 -0.34 1.86 14.23
C ASN A 190 -1.40 2.95 14.07
N LEU A 191 -2.19 3.23 15.14
CA LEU A 191 -3.37 4.09 15.06
C LEU A 191 -3.06 5.55 14.66
N ALA A 192 -1.90 6.05 15.04
CA ALA A 192 -1.48 7.42 14.75
C ALA A 192 -0.21 7.49 13.90
N GLY A 193 0.76 6.62 14.14
CA GLY A 193 2.05 6.62 13.45
C GLY A 193 1.92 6.29 11.97
N ASN A 194 1.20 5.24 11.60
CA ASN A 194 1.02 4.86 10.20
C ASN A 194 0.33 5.97 9.36
N PRO A 195 -0.81 6.54 9.76
CA PRO A 195 -1.40 7.66 9.04
C PRO A 195 -0.50 8.90 8.99
N PHE A 196 0.29 9.17 10.04
CA PHE A 196 1.26 10.26 10.06
C PHE A 196 2.37 10.03 9.03
N ASP A 197 2.91 8.82 8.96
CA ASP A 197 3.97 8.46 8.02
C ASP A 197 3.52 8.65 6.56
N THR A 198 2.31 8.19 6.21
CA THR A 198 1.68 8.44 4.91
C THR A 198 1.54 9.94 4.62
N THR A 199 1.09 10.73 5.62
CA THR A 199 0.96 12.19 5.50
C THR A 199 2.29 12.85 5.15
N VAL A 200 3.37 12.48 5.86
CA VAL A 200 4.71 13.04 5.66
C VAL A 200 5.25 12.66 4.28
N ALA A 201 5.09 11.40 3.87
CA ALA A 201 5.56 10.91 2.57
C ALA A 201 4.91 11.69 1.41
N ILE A 202 3.58 11.84 1.43
CA ILE A 202 2.86 12.57 0.37
C ILE A 202 3.22 14.06 0.39
N ALA A 203 3.32 14.69 1.56
CA ALA A 203 3.71 16.10 1.67
C ALA A 203 5.12 16.35 1.07
N ASN A 204 6.06 15.43 1.32
CA ASN A 204 7.39 15.49 0.72
C ASN A 204 7.34 15.31 -0.81
N LEU A 205 6.55 14.36 -1.33
CA LEU A 205 6.37 14.17 -2.77
C LEU A 205 5.79 15.43 -3.44
N ILE A 206 4.82 16.09 -2.79
CA ILE A 206 4.24 17.36 -3.27
C ILE A 206 5.33 18.43 -3.35
N PHE A 207 6.01 18.75 -2.24
CA PHE A 207 6.90 19.91 -2.17
C PHE A 207 8.27 19.69 -2.81
N SER A 208 8.69 18.46 -3.05
CA SER A 208 9.94 18.15 -3.76
C SER A 208 9.87 18.32 -5.29
N GLY A 209 8.68 18.64 -5.84
CA GLY A 209 8.45 18.65 -7.27
C GLY A 209 8.35 17.26 -7.92
N ALA A 210 8.34 16.18 -7.10
CA ALA A 210 8.26 14.82 -7.60
C ALA A 210 7.04 14.57 -8.46
N LEU A 211 5.88 15.01 -7.98
CA LEU A 211 4.62 14.79 -8.68
C LEU A 211 4.52 15.61 -9.98
N ASP A 212 5.16 16.77 -10.04
CA ASP A 212 5.26 17.54 -11.30
C ASP A 212 6.13 16.84 -12.34
N GLU A 213 7.24 16.26 -11.91
CA GLU A 213 8.16 15.52 -12.76
C GLU A 213 7.55 14.19 -13.24
N LEU A 214 6.81 13.52 -12.37
CA LEU A 214 6.27 12.16 -12.57
C LEU A 214 4.81 12.18 -13.04
N LYS A 215 4.40 13.19 -13.79
CA LYS A 215 3.03 13.25 -14.34
C LYS A 215 2.67 11.96 -15.06
N GLY A 216 1.47 11.43 -14.74
CA GLY A 216 0.98 10.16 -15.26
C GLY A 216 1.39 8.93 -14.45
N LEU A 217 2.22 9.08 -13.39
CA LEU A 217 2.44 8.00 -12.46
C LEU A 217 1.16 7.70 -11.67
N LYS A 218 0.67 6.48 -11.75
CA LYS A 218 -0.44 5.99 -10.95
C LYS A 218 0.08 5.70 -9.53
N MET A 219 -0.43 6.39 -8.52
CA MET A 219 0.03 6.25 -7.15
C MET A 219 -1.17 6.21 -6.20
N LEU A 220 -1.31 5.13 -5.44
CA LEU A 220 -2.34 4.91 -4.44
C LEU A 220 -1.72 5.07 -3.04
N ALA A 221 -2.36 5.84 -2.19
CA ALA A 221 -1.96 6.04 -0.80
C ALA A 221 -2.89 5.28 0.15
N ALA A 222 -2.31 4.49 1.04
CA ALA A 222 -3.06 3.72 2.04
C ALA A 222 -3.75 4.63 3.08
N HIS A 223 -4.81 4.09 3.70
CA HIS A 223 -5.53 4.68 4.82
C HIS A 223 -6.06 6.08 4.51
N GLY A 224 -6.68 6.24 3.31
CA GLY A 224 -7.22 7.52 2.86
C GLY A 224 -6.17 8.64 2.71
N GLY A 225 -4.88 8.30 2.62
CA GLY A 225 -3.79 9.28 2.57
C GLY A 225 -3.42 9.87 3.93
N GLY A 226 -3.76 9.18 5.02
CA GLY A 226 -3.48 9.59 6.38
C GLY A 226 -4.24 10.86 6.78
N TYR A 227 -3.54 11.83 7.36
CA TYR A 227 -4.13 13.10 7.77
C TYR A 227 -4.11 14.18 6.67
N LEU A 228 -3.48 13.89 5.52
CA LEU A 228 -3.18 14.92 4.53
C LEU A 228 -4.42 15.53 3.88
N PRO A 229 -5.46 14.76 3.47
CA PRO A 229 -6.66 15.34 2.90
C PRO A 229 -7.31 16.38 3.83
N TYR A 230 -7.37 16.08 5.14
CA TYR A 230 -7.89 16.99 6.15
C TYR A 230 -7.02 18.25 6.32
N GLN A 231 -5.69 18.14 6.18
CA GLN A 231 -4.73 19.22 6.37
C GLN A 231 -4.31 19.92 5.07
N ILE A 232 -4.87 19.57 3.92
CA ILE A 232 -4.44 20.12 2.63
C ILE A 232 -4.50 21.65 2.57
N GLY A 233 -5.49 22.25 3.19
CA GLY A 233 -5.62 23.71 3.29
C GLY A 233 -4.44 24.38 3.99
N ARG A 234 -3.82 23.70 4.98
CA ARG A 234 -2.62 24.18 5.65
C ARG A 234 -1.40 24.18 4.72
N LEU A 235 -1.26 23.15 3.87
CA LEU A 235 -0.18 23.08 2.89
C LEU A 235 -0.30 24.18 1.83
N VAL A 236 -1.53 24.40 1.32
CA VAL A 236 -1.82 25.50 0.37
C VAL A 236 -1.50 26.86 1.00
N HIS A 237 -1.92 27.10 2.24
CA HIS A 237 -1.59 28.35 2.94
C HIS A 237 -0.08 28.51 3.15
N GLY A 238 0.59 27.42 3.59
CA GLY A 238 2.04 27.40 3.79
C GLY A 238 2.80 27.76 2.52
N GLN A 239 2.43 27.17 1.38
CA GLN A 239 3.03 27.50 0.08
C GLN A 239 2.82 28.99 -0.28
N LYS A 240 1.70 29.60 0.12
CA LYS A 240 1.42 31.01 -0.17
C LYS A 240 2.31 31.96 0.66
N VAL A 241 2.61 31.65 1.92
CA VAL A 241 3.24 32.58 2.86
C VAL A 241 4.71 32.27 3.16
N ARG A 242 5.21 31.10 2.79
CA ARG A 242 6.60 30.66 3.01
C ARG A 242 7.33 30.44 1.68
N GLU A 243 8.66 30.58 1.72
CA GLU A 243 9.50 30.35 0.54
C GLU A 243 9.84 28.87 0.37
N GLU A 244 10.09 28.17 1.47
CA GLU A 244 10.55 26.77 1.49
C GLU A 244 9.65 25.83 0.66
N PRO A 245 8.30 25.88 0.78
CA PRO A 245 7.41 25.05 -0.03
C PRO A 245 7.34 25.42 -1.52
N ARG A 246 7.96 26.52 -1.95
CA ARG A 246 7.95 26.98 -3.36
C ARG A 246 9.24 26.73 -4.11
N VAL A 247 10.25 26.16 -3.44
CA VAL A 247 11.59 26.00 -4.05
C VAL A 247 11.56 25.05 -5.26
N ALA A 248 10.83 23.95 -5.16
CA ALA A 248 10.85 22.93 -6.21
C ALA A 248 9.53 22.82 -7.00
N THR A 249 8.44 23.42 -6.51
CA THR A 249 7.15 23.42 -7.20
C THR A 249 6.35 24.68 -6.92
N THR A 250 5.65 25.19 -7.93
CA THR A 250 4.64 26.24 -7.82
C THR A 250 3.21 25.71 -8.02
N THR A 251 3.07 24.42 -8.38
CA THR A 251 1.78 23.77 -8.52
C THR A 251 1.09 23.71 -7.17
N SER A 252 -0.21 23.97 -7.13
CA SER A 252 -0.99 23.93 -5.88
C SER A 252 -0.90 22.57 -5.21
N PRO A 253 -0.61 22.46 -3.91
CA PRO A 253 -0.64 21.19 -3.18
C PRO A 253 -1.97 20.45 -3.33
N LYS A 254 -3.09 21.16 -3.44
CA LYS A 254 -4.40 20.56 -3.64
C LYS A 254 -4.54 19.92 -5.02
N ASP A 255 -3.97 20.51 -6.06
CA ASP A 255 -4.01 19.97 -7.42
C ASP A 255 -3.09 18.74 -7.52
N LEU A 256 -1.91 18.78 -6.87
CA LEU A 256 -1.01 17.63 -6.78
C LEU A 256 -1.62 16.50 -5.96
N LEU A 257 -2.32 16.79 -4.86
CA LEU A 257 -3.05 15.78 -4.09
C LEU A 257 -4.09 15.07 -4.97
N ARG A 258 -4.81 15.81 -5.81
CA ARG A 258 -5.82 15.28 -6.74
C ARG A 258 -5.25 14.45 -7.89
N SER A 259 -3.95 14.40 -8.05
CA SER A 259 -3.30 13.48 -9.00
C SER A 259 -3.03 12.10 -8.42
N LEU A 260 -3.26 11.91 -7.13
CA LEU A 260 -3.08 10.64 -6.41
C LEU A 260 -4.41 9.92 -6.24
N TYR A 261 -4.33 8.65 -5.88
CA TYR A 261 -5.47 7.81 -5.51
C TYR A 261 -5.39 7.44 -4.03
N PHE A 262 -6.53 7.09 -3.44
CA PHE A 262 -6.67 6.84 -2.01
C PHE A 262 -7.60 5.64 -1.79
N ASP A 263 -7.34 4.84 -0.78
CA ASP A 263 -8.27 3.79 -0.40
C ASP A 263 -9.38 4.28 0.53
N THR A 264 -10.35 3.39 0.81
CA THR A 264 -11.48 3.68 1.71
C THR A 264 -11.23 3.33 3.17
N VAL A 265 -10.01 2.92 3.55
CA VAL A 265 -9.69 2.42 4.90
C VAL A 265 -9.56 3.59 5.88
N VAL A 266 -10.68 4.23 6.21
CA VAL A 266 -10.76 5.38 7.13
C VAL A 266 -11.76 5.17 8.26
N PHE A 267 -12.53 4.07 8.27
CA PHE A 267 -13.43 3.59 9.33
C PHE A 267 -14.53 4.59 9.78
N ASP A 268 -14.75 5.65 9.01
CA ASP A 268 -15.76 6.68 9.29
C ASP A 268 -16.37 7.21 7.99
N SER A 269 -17.71 7.18 7.89
CA SER A 269 -18.41 7.58 6.68
C SER A 269 -18.31 9.08 6.38
N GLN A 270 -18.19 9.92 7.41
CA GLN A 270 -18.01 11.36 7.23
C GLN A 270 -16.58 11.69 6.78
N ALA A 271 -15.59 10.98 7.31
CA ALA A 271 -14.20 11.09 6.85
C ALA A 271 -14.07 10.66 5.39
N LEU A 272 -14.71 9.54 5.00
CA LEU A 272 -14.73 9.08 3.61
C LEU A 272 -15.46 10.07 2.70
N ARG A 273 -16.60 10.64 3.14
CA ARG A 273 -17.29 11.70 2.40
C ARG A 273 -16.37 12.90 2.17
N TYR A 274 -15.70 13.35 3.23
CA TYR A 274 -14.75 14.46 3.14
C TYR A 274 -13.61 14.17 2.17
N LEU A 275 -13.04 12.97 2.21
CA LEU A 275 -12.00 12.55 1.26
C LEU A 275 -12.51 12.68 -0.18
N VAL A 276 -13.70 12.14 -0.47
CA VAL A 276 -14.31 12.24 -1.81
C VAL A 276 -14.55 13.69 -2.22
N ASP A 277 -15.00 14.57 -1.31
CA ASP A 277 -15.19 16.00 -1.59
C ASP A 277 -13.87 16.72 -1.91
N VAL A 278 -12.76 16.30 -1.30
CA VAL A 278 -11.46 16.91 -1.53
C VAL A 278 -10.84 16.45 -2.84
N VAL A 279 -10.87 15.15 -3.15
CA VAL A 279 -10.12 14.58 -4.27
C VAL A 279 -11.00 14.18 -5.47
N GLY A 280 -12.29 13.93 -5.26
CA GLY A 280 -13.23 13.39 -6.24
C GLY A 280 -13.38 11.87 -6.16
N ALA A 281 -14.57 11.35 -6.46
CA ALA A 281 -14.86 9.91 -6.43
C ALA A 281 -13.94 9.11 -7.37
N GLY A 282 -13.55 9.68 -8.51
CA GLY A 282 -12.62 9.06 -9.47
C GLY A 282 -11.20 8.84 -8.94
N HIS A 283 -10.89 9.31 -7.73
CA HIS A 283 -9.58 9.17 -7.07
C HIS A 283 -9.65 8.33 -5.79
N VAL A 284 -10.77 7.67 -5.50
CA VAL A 284 -10.93 6.81 -4.33
C VAL A 284 -11.20 5.39 -4.78
N CYS A 285 -10.54 4.40 -4.16
CA CYS A 285 -10.68 2.98 -4.47
C CYS A 285 -11.10 2.21 -3.22
N LEU A 286 -11.97 1.22 -3.38
CA LEU A 286 -12.30 0.32 -2.29
C LEU A 286 -11.05 -0.42 -1.82
N GLY A 287 -10.82 -0.46 -0.51
CA GLY A 287 -9.75 -1.20 0.15
C GLY A 287 -10.22 -1.74 1.48
N THR A 288 -9.60 -2.81 1.95
CA THR A 288 -9.98 -3.46 3.22
C THR A 288 -8.87 -3.51 4.27
N ASP A 289 -7.61 -3.50 3.87
CA ASP A 289 -6.46 -3.82 4.73
C ASP A 289 -6.52 -5.24 5.34
N ALA A 290 -7.34 -6.12 4.72
CA ALA A 290 -7.49 -7.50 5.18
C ALA A 290 -6.23 -8.33 4.85
N PRO A 291 -5.86 -9.31 5.71
CA PRO A 291 -6.58 -9.82 6.87
C PRO A 291 -6.07 -9.30 8.22
N PHE A 292 -5.47 -8.11 8.27
CA PHE A 292 -5.11 -7.54 9.56
C PHE A 292 -6.34 -7.31 10.44
N ASP A 293 -6.16 -7.35 11.77
CA ASP A 293 -7.22 -7.06 12.75
C ASP A 293 -7.73 -5.62 12.68
N MET A 294 -6.93 -4.72 12.10
CA MET A 294 -7.34 -3.36 11.74
C MET A 294 -8.02 -3.25 10.39
N GLY A 295 -8.26 -4.36 9.67
CA GLY A 295 -8.93 -4.35 8.38
C GLY A 295 -10.44 -4.05 8.48
N ASP A 296 -11.03 -3.55 7.39
CA ASP A 296 -12.48 -3.35 7.28
C ASP A 296 -13.17 -4.67 6.94
N GLU A 297 -13.93 -5.23 7.90
CA GLU A 297 -14.69 -6.47 7.72
C GLU A 297 -16.01 -6.28 6.95
N THR A 298 -16.49 -5.04 6.82
CA THR A 298 -17.76 -4.71 6.15
C THR A 298 -17.60 -3.55 5.14
N PRO A 299 -16.65 -3.65 4.18
CA PRO A 299 -16.27 -2.52 3.32
C PRO A 299 -17.42 -2.00 2.45
N LEU A 300 -18.38 -2.85 2.11
CA LEU A 300 -19.55 -2.42 1.34
C LEU A 300 -20.56 -1.64 2.18
N ASP A 301 -20.72 -2.02 3.46
CA ASP A 301 -21.56 -1.26 4.39
C ASP A 301 -20.91 0.07 4.72
N SER A 302 -19.58 0.10 4.93
CA SER A 302 -18.80 1.33 5.11
C SER A 302 -18.98 2.28 3.93
N LEU A 303 -18.89 1.81 2.70
CA LEU A 303 -19.12 2.60 1.50
C LEU A 303 -20.62 2.99 1.35
N ALA A 304 -21.55 2.10 1.70
CA ALA A 304 -22.99 2.37 1.63
C ALA A 304 -23.43 3.45 2.63
N ALA A 305 -22.79 3.53 3.80
CA ALA A 305 -23.06 4.51 4.84
C ALA A 305 -22.66 5.95 4.47
N VAL A 306 -21.86 6.14 3.40
CA VAL A 306 -21.43 7.48 2.97
C VAL A 306 -22.62 8.21 2.33
N GLU A 307 -23.14 9.22 3.04
CA GLU A 307 -24.25 10.03 2.54
C GLU A 307 -23.85 10.88 1.33
N GLY A 308 -24.79 11.12 0.43
CA GLY A 308 -24.63 12.00 -0.74
C GLY A 308 -23.83 11.43 -1.89
N LEU A 309 -23.29 10.22 -1.81
CA LEU A 309 -22.70 9.54 -2.96
C LEU A 309 -23.81 9.05 -3.92
N SER A 310 -23.68 9.40 -5.19
CA SER A 310 -24.51 8.85 -6.26
C SER A 310 -24.18 7.36 -6.51
N PRO A 311 -25.08 6.59 -7.14
CA PRO A 311 -24.78 5.22 -7.57
C PRO A 311 -23.55 5.13 -8.49
N ALA A 312 -23.33 6.13 -9.35
CA ALA A 312 -22.16 6.18 -10.24
C ALA A 312 -20.85 6.35 -9.47
N GLU A 313 -20.81 7.26 -8.48
CA GLU A 313 -19.63 7.44 -7.62
C GLU A 313 -19.33 6.19 -6.79
N ARG A 314 -20.36 5.50 -6.26
CA ARG A 314 -20.16 4.22 -5.57
C ARG A 314 -19.61 3.14 -6.48
N ASP A 315 -19.95 3.17 -7.75
CA ASP A 315 -19.45 2.23 -8.76
C ASP A 315 -18.02 2.56 -9.17
N GLU A 316 -17.68 3.84 -9.27
CA GLU A 316 -16.31 4.32 -9.47
C GLU A 316 -15.42 3.84 -8.32
N ILE A 317 -15.76 4.16 -7.07
CA ILE A 317 -15.00 3.77 -5.87
C ILE A 317 -14.93 2.25 -5.75
N GLY A 318 -16.06 1.56 -5.95
CA GLY A 318 -16.16 0.13 -5.72
C GLY A 318 -15.43 -0.75 -6.74
N ALA A 319 -15.17 -0.25 -7.97
CA ALA A 319 -14.59 -1.08 -9.01
C ALA A 319 -13.88 -0.31 -10.13
N ARG A 320 -14.50 0.70 -10.74
CA ARG A 320 -14.01 1.27 -12.01
C ARG A 320 -12.62 1.87 -11.89
N ASN A 321 -12.36 2.56 -10.77
CA ASN A 321 -11.04 3.14 -10.53
C ASN A 321 -9.97 2.06 -10.42
N ALA A 322 -10.25 0.95 -9.73
CA ALA A 322 -9.34 -0.17 -9.63
C ALA A 322 -9.06 -0.80 -11.01
N LEU A 323 -10.09 -1.06 -11.81
CA LEU A 323 -9.93 -1.60 -13.18
C LEU A 323 -9.08 -0.68 -14.06
N MET A 324 -9.34 0.63 -14.02
CA MET A 324 -8.57 1.64 -14.77
C MET A 324 -7.09 1.65 -14.33
N LEU A 325 -6.84 1.58 -13.01
CA LEU A 325 -5.48 1.58 -12.46
C LEU A 325 -4.70 0.33 -12.86
N LEU A 326 -5.38 -0.82 -12.93
CA LEU A 326 -4.79 -2.10 -13.31
C LEU A 326 -4.72 -2.30 -14.84
N GLY A 327 -5.29 -1.37 -15.63
CA GLY A 327 -5.36 -1.51 -17.09
C GLY A 327 -6.31 -2.61 -17.56
N GLU A 328 -7.38 -2.89 -16.79
CA GLU A 328 -8.42 -3.90 -17.05
C GLU A 328 -9.81 -3.27 -17.35
N ALA A 329 -9.87 -1.93 -17.56
CA ALA A 329 -11.10 -1.18 -17.84
C ALA A 329 -11.59 -1.34 -19.29
#